data_d087d27ee3fe24e7453b5aa3a119ec29
#
_entry.id   d087d27ee3fe24e7453b5aa3a119ec29
#
_cell.length_a   1.000
_cell.length_b   1.000
_cell.length_c   1.000
_cell.angle_alpha   90.00
_cell.angle_beta   90.00
_cell.angle_gamma   90.00
#
_symmetry.space_group_name_H-M   'P 1'
#
loop_
_entity.id
_entity.type
_entity.pdbx_description
1 polymer ?
#
loop_
_entity_poly.entity_id
_entity_poly.type
_entity_poly.pdbx_seq_one_letter_code
_entity_poly.pdbx_strand_id
1 'polypeptide(L)'
;VGSEMCIRDRPLVYLDNGATSQRPLPVIEKMTEYYLKYNSNVHRGVHYLSNVCTDANEEARRIVQRFIRAASEKEIIFTRGTTESINLIAYTYGEAFIEEGDEILVTEMEHHANIVPWQMLCERKGAVLKVLPFNDKGELDLSQLDTLLTPRVKLVGVAYVSNVLGTVNPVKELIGRAHRIGAKVLVDGAQAVQHIPIDVQALDCDFSGKEILQQALLDAPKFGNDKEEADE
;
A
#
# COMPACT_ATOMS: atom_id res chain seq x y z
N VAL A 1 -25.15 -3.98 7.60
CA VAL A 1 -25.35 -3.35 6.28
C VAL A 1 -26.65 -3.89 5.71
N GLY A 2 -27.76 -3.18 6.02
CA GLY A 2 -29.02 -3.44 5.37
C GLY A 2 -29.00 -2.81 3.98
N SER A 3 -28.44 -3.48 2.99
CA SER A 3 -28.64 -3.05 1.63
C SER A 3 -29.95 -3.65 1.13
N GLU A 4 -30.78 -2.85 0.49
CA GLU A 4 -31.98 -3.29 -0.25
C GLU A 4 -31.66 -4.26 -1.39
N MET A 5 -30.39 -4.61 -1.58
CA MET A 5 -29.91 -5.64 -2.49
C MET A 5 -30.02 -7.06 -1.94
N CYS A 6 -30.76 -7.28 -0.85
CA CYS A 6 -31.27 -8.60 -0.50
C CYS A 6 -32.38 -9.00 -1.49
N ILE A 7 -31.97 -9.35 -2.69
CA ILE A 7 -32.85 -9.65 -3.84
C ILE A 7 -33.76 -10.86 -3.58
N ARG A 8 -33.71 -11.53 -2.43
CA ARG A 8 -34.50 -12.74 -2.11
C ARG A 8 -34.70 -12.88 -0.62
N ASP A 9 -35.49 -12.07 0.04
CA ASP A 9 -36.06 -12.29 1.38
C ASP A 9 -35.20 -13.03 2.42
N ARG A 10 -33.86 -13.03 2.26
CA ARG A 10 -32.89 -13.65 3.15
C ARG A 10 -31.83 -12.62 3.54
N PRO A 11 -31.42 -12.58 4.81
CA PRO A 11 -30.32 -11.70 5.23
C PRO A 11 -29.06 -12.06 4.45
N LEU A 12 -28.47 -11.06 3.77
CA LEU A 12 -27.19 -11.23 3.09
C LEU A 12 -26.06 -11.25 4.13
N VAL A 13 -25.27 -12.31 4.14
CA VAL A 13 -24.01 -12.39 4.88
C VAL A 13 -22.88 -12.11 3.89
N TYR A 14 -22.21 -10.96 4.04
CA TYR A 14 -21.08 -10.58 3.20
C TYR A 14 -19.77 -10.94 3.89
N LEU A 15 -19.01 -11.88 3.33
CA LEU A 15 -17.77 -12.41 3.88
C LEU A 15 -16.52 -12.06 3.05
N ASP A 16 -16.68 -11.32 1.96
CA ASP A 16 -15.60 -11.02 1.00
C ASP A 16 -14.98 -9.62 1.23
N ASN A 17 -14.77 -9.25 2.50
CA ASN A 17 -14.13 -7.98 2.83
C ASN A 17 -12.63 -7.95 2.44
N GLY A 18 -12.01 -9.11 2.23
CA GLY A 18 -10.63 -9.21 1.73
C GLY A 18 -10.48 -8.66 0.31
N ALA A 19 -11.50 -8.85 -0.53
CA ALA A 19 -11.53 -8.31 -1.89
C ALA A 19 -12.08 -6.87 -1.92
N THR A 20 -13.18 -6.61 -1.19
CA THR A 20 -13.83 -5.28 -1.18
C THR A 20 -14.42 -4.98 0.19
N SER A 21 -13.78 -4.11 0.94
CA SER A 21 -14.30 -3.63 2.22
C SER A 21 -15.47 -2.69 2.04
N GLN A 22 -16.49 -2.84 2.89
CA GLN A 22 -17.60 -1.89 2.96
C GLN A 22 -17.08 -0.54 3.50
N ARG A 23 -17.50 0.56 2.87
CA ARG A 23 -17.07 1.89 3.28
C ARG A 23 -17.74 2.28 4.60
N PRO A 24 -16.97 2.64 5.65
CA PRO A 24 -17.54 3.17 6.89
C PRO A 24 -18.31 4.46 6.64
N LEU A 25 -19.42 4.65 7.38
CA LEU A 25 -20.26 5.85 7.23
C LEU A 25 -19.47 7.16 7.38
N PRO A 26 -18.56 7.34 8.36
CA PRO A 26 -17.77 8.56 8.48
C PRO A 26 -16.93 8.89 7.24
N VAL A 27 -16.44 7.87 6.50
CA VAL A 27 -15.72 8.09 5.23
C VAL A 27 -16.64 8.64 4.16
N ILE A 28 -17.85 8.07 4.04
CA ILE A 28 -18.85 8.52 3.07
C ILE A 28 -19.29 9.97 3.38
N GLU A 29 -19.57 10.25 4.64
CA GLU A 29 -19.95 11.60 5.12
C GLU A 29 -18.83 12.61 4.84
N LYS A 30 -17.57 12.25 5.12
CA LYS A 30 -16.41 13.14 4.88
C LYS A 30 -16.19 13.43 3.40
N MET A 31 -16.35 12.43 2.55
CA MET A 31 -16.29 12.62 1.09
C MET A 31 -17.44 13.53 0.61
N THR A 32 -18.65 13.33 1.11
CA THR A 32 -19.80 14.16 0.78
C THR A 32 -19.59 15.61 1.24
N GLU A 33 -19.12 15.81 2.47
CA GLU A 33 -18.79 17.14 2.99
C GLU A 33 -17.74 17.83 2.12
N TYR A 34 -16.68 17.15 1.75
CA TYR A 34 -15.63 17.68 0.87
C TYR A 34 -16.22 18.21 -0.44
N TYR A 35 -17.00 17.37 -1.16
CA TYR A 35 -17.58 17.78 -2.43
C TYR A 35 -18.60 18.92 -2.30
N LEU A 36 -19.38 18.95 -1.23
CA LEU A 36 -20.40 19.98 -1.03
C LEU A 36 -19.85 21.32 -0.56
N LYS A 37 -18.74 21.34 0.23
CA LYS A 37 -18.30 22.54 0.92
C LYS A 37 -16.92 23.06 0.49
N TYR A 38 -15.97 22.17 0.15
CA TYR A 38 -14.55 22.53 0.05
C TYR A 38 -13.90 22.17 -1.27
N ASN A 39 -14.57 21.46 -2.17
CA ASN A 39 -13.98 20.95 -3.42
C ASN A 39 -13.18 22.01 -4.17
N SER A 40 -11.85 21.94 -4.10
CA SER A 40 -10.93 22.89 -4.69
C SER A 40 -9.57 22.24 -4.98
N ASN A 41 -8.73 22.96 -5.76
CA ASN A 41 -7.37 22.52 -6.09
C ASN A 41 -6.46 22.54 -4.86
N VAL A 42 -5.75 21.45 -4.64
CA VAL A 42 -4.72 21.32 -3.60
C VAL A 42 -3.40 21.92 -4.12
N HIS A 43 -2.68 22.66 -3.30
CA HIS A 43 -1.36 23.27 -3.54
C HIS A 43 -1.26 24.35 -4.65
N ARG A 44 -2.34 24.71 -5.33
CA ARG A 44 -2.26 25.60 -6.51
C ARG A 44 -3.11 26.87 -6.41
N GLY A 45 -3.95 27.00 -5.41
CA GLY A 45 -4.81 28.16 -5.22
C GLY A 45 -4.32 29.06 -4.09
N VAL A 46 -4.56 30.36 -4.24
CA VAL A 46 -4.26 31.37 -3.20
C VAL A 46 -5.53 31.82 -2.44
N HIS A 47 -6.64 31.13 -2.64
CA HIS A 47 -7.92 31.44 -2.02
C HIS A 47 -8.25 30.46 -0.87
N TYR A 48 -9.17 30.85 0.00
CA TYR A 48 -9.55 30.13 1.21
C TYR A 48 -9.78 28.63 1.00
N LEU A 49 -10.61 28.23 0.03
CA LEU A 49 -10.94 26.81 -0.20
C LEU A 49 -9.69 25.97 -0.59
N SER A 50 -8.78 26.55 -1.37
CA SER A 50 -7.55 25.86 -1.72
C SER A 50 -6.64 25.63 -0.52
N ASN A 51 -6.56 26.62 0.40
CA ASN A 51 -5.79 26.46 1.63
C ASN A 51 -6.40 25.36 2.51
N VAL A 52 -7.73 25.38 2.71
CA VAL A 52 -8.44 24.34 3.48
C VAL A 52 -8.19 22.95 2.91
N CYS A 53 -8.28 22.79 1.58
CA CYS A 53 -8.01 21.49 0.94
C CYS A 53 -6.55 21.07 1.05
N THR A 54 -5.62 22.01 0.97
CA THR A 54 -4.18 21.75 1.14
C THR A 54 -3.88 21.30 2.55
N ASP A 55 -4.36 22.01 3.56
CA ASP A 55 -4.15 21.67 4.97
C ASP A 55 -4.72 20.30 5.31
N ALA A 56 -5.92 19.98 4.78
CA ALA A 56 -6.54 18.67 4.95
C ALA A 56 -5.74 17.55 4.29
N ASN A 57 -5.19 17.78 3.09
CA ASN A 57 -4.36 16.80 2.39
C ASN A 57 -3.06 16.52 3.15
N GLU A 58 -2.40 17.58 3.64
CA GLU A 58 -1.17 17.43 4.42
C GLU A 58 -1.43 16.76 5.77
N GLU A 59 -2.54 17.06 6.44
CA GLU A 59 -2.89 16.36 7.68
C GLU A 59 -3.21 14.88 7.43
N ALA A 60 -3.92 14.54 6.36
CA ALA A 60 -4.13 13.14 5.97
C ALA A 60 -2.79 12.42 5.75
N ARG A 61 -1.80 13.08 5.15
CA ARG A 61 -0.44 12.56 4.96
C ARG A 61 0.25 12.27 6.29
N ARG A 62 0.17 13.21 7.26
CA ARG A 62 0.72 13.02 8.61
C ARG A 62 0.03 11.90 9.39
N ILE A 63 -1.29 11.76 9.24
CA ILE A 63 -2.04 10.66 9.85
C ILE A 63 -1.53 9.32 9.34
N VAL A 64 -1.40 9.17 8.02
CA VAL A 64 -0.86 7.95 7.41
C VAL A 64 0.58 7.70 7.87
N GLN A 65 1.42 8.73 7.88
CA GLN A 65 2.80 8.65 8.35
C GLN A 65 2.87 8.09 9.77
N ARG A 66 2.07 8.64 10.70
CA ARG A 66 2.01 8.14 12.09
C ARG A 66 1.46 6.71 12.18
N PHE A 67 0.42 6.39 11.41
CA PHE A 67 -0.23 5.09 11.42
C PHE A 67 0.71 3.95 11.04
N ILE A 68 1.56 4.16 10.03
CA ILE A 68 2.54 3.15 9.59
C ILE A 68 3.93 3.37 10.19
N ARG A 69 4.09 4.39 11.03
CA ARG A 69 5.35 4.80 11.65
C ARG A 69 6.46 5.10 10.64
N ALA A 70 6.12 5.74 9.51
CA ALA A 70 7.12 6.23 8.59
C ALA A 70 7.96 7.37 9.23
N ALA A 71 9.21 7.53 8.84
CA ALA A 71 10.11 8.52 9.44
C ALA A 71 9.69 9.96 9.08
N SER A 72 9.13 10.16 7.88
CA SER A 72 8.72 11.47 7.38
C SER A 72 7.41 11.39 6.59
N GLU A 73 6.61 12.45 6.66
CA GLU A 73 5.42 12.63 5.81
C GLU A 73 5.78 12.67 4.32
N LYS A 74 7.02 13.02 3.98
CA LYS A 74 7.54 13.05 2.60
C LYS A 74 7.68 11.66 1.98
N GLU A 75 7.70 10.61 2.79
CA GLU A 75 7.72 9.21 2.35
C GLU A 75 6.33 8.71 1.93
N ILE A 76 5.29 9.49 2.19
CA ILE A 76 3.92 9.09 1.88
C ILE A 76 3.53 9.60 0.51
N ILE A 77 3.21 8.68 -0.39
CA ILE A 77 2.71 8.97 -1.73
C ILE A 77 1.30 8.38 -1.86
N PHE A 78 0.31 9.23 -2.09
CA PHE A 78 -1.06 8.78 -2.33
C PHE A 78 -1.22 8.28 -3.76
N THR A 79 -1.74 7.07 -3.89
CA THR A 79 -2.09 6.43 -5.16
C THR A 79 -3.52 5.91 -5.09
N ARG A 80 -4.06 5.44 -6.21
CA ARG A 80 -5.41 4.86 -6.27
C ARG A 80 -5.52 3.46 -5.68
N GLY A 81 -4.40 2.87 -5.24
CA GLY A 81 -4.34 1.54 -4.64
C GLY A 81 -2.97 0.89 -4.80
N THR A 82 -2.78 -0.28 -4.19
CA THR A 82 -1.51 -1.02 -4.19
C THR A 82 -1.02 -1.34 -5.60
N THR A 83 -1.91 -1.68 -6.53
CA THR A 83 -1.55 -1.94 -7.94
C THR A 83 -0.85 -0.73 -8.57
N GLU A 84 -1.37 0.49 -8.37
CA GLU A 84 -0.74 1.71 -8.90
C GLU A 84 0.59 1.97 -8.20
N SER A 85 0.68 1.75 -6.88
CA SER A 85 1.93 1.93 -6.13
C SER A 85 3.06 1.03 -6.66
N ILE A 86 2.76 -0.25 -6.90
CA ILE A 86 3.75 -1.19 -7.43
C ILE A 86 4.16 -0.82 -8.86
N ASN A 87 3.19 -0.47 -9.72
CA ASN A 87 3.50 0.00 -11.05
C ASN A 87 4.34 1.29 -11.05
N LEU A 88 4.06 2.22 -10.12
CA LEU A 88 4.86 3.44 -9.97
C LEU A 88 6.33 3.09 -9.67
N ILE A 89 6.59 2.14 -8.78
CA ILE A 89 7.95 1.70 -8.46
C ILE A 89 8.59 1.00 -9.66
N ALA A 90 7.85 0.17 -10.40
CA ALA A 90 8.35 -0.48 -11.60
C ALA A 90 8.73 0.54 -12.70
N TYR A 91 7.91 1.58 -12.89
CA TYR A 91 8.16 2.63 -13.90
C TYR A 91 9.15 3.72 -13.45
N THR A 92 9.48 3.83 -12.18
CA THR A 92 10.46 4.81 -11.68
C THR A 92 11.76 4.11 -11.27
N TYR A 93 11.77 3.46 -10.12
CA TYR A 93 12.95 2.75 -9.62
C TYR A 93 13.39 1.63 -10.59
N GLY A 94 12.44 0.80 -11.05
CA GLY A 94 12.74 -0.30 -11.97
C GLY A 94 13.37 0.19 -13.28
N GLU A 95 12.81 1.20 -13.92
CA GLU A 95 13.38 1.75 -15.15
C GLU A 95 14.76 2.40 -14.95
N ALA A 96 14.99 3.02 -13.79
CA ALA A 96 16.23 3.72 -13.50
C ALA A 96 17.40 2.81 -13.06
N PHE A 97 17.10 1.69 -12.37
CA PHE A 97 18.13 0.91 -11.65
C PHE A 97 18.19 -0.57 -12.03
N ILE A 98 17.27 -1.08 -12.85
CA ILE A 98 17.33 -2.46 -13.35
C ILE A 98 17.93 -2.45 -14.75
N GLU A 99 18.94 -3.30 -14.95
CA GLU A 99 19.70 -3.43 -16.18
C GLU A 99 19.59 -4.85 -16.76
N GLU A 100 20.12 -5.07 -17.96
CA GLU A 100 20.18 -6.37 -18.61
C GLU A 100 20.96 -7.39 -17.76
N GLY A 101 20.38 -8.55 -17.54
CA GLY A 101 20.97 -9.62 -16.73
C GLY A 101 20.80 -9.46 -15.23
N ASP A 102 20.22 -8.35 -14.75
CA ASP A 102 19.80 -8.23 -13.36
C ASP A 102 18.62 -9.17 -13.04
N GLU A 103 18.37 -9.41 -11.77
CA GLU A 103 17.34 -10.32 -11.31
C GLU A 103 16.36 -9.62 -10.38
N ILE A 104 15.06 -9.94 -10.55
CA ILE A 104 14.00 -9.54 -9.62
C ILE A 104 13.44 -10.82 -9.00
N LEU A 105 13.34 -10.86 -7.67
CA LEU A 105 12.78 -12.00 -6.94
C LEU A 105 11.39 -11.64 -6.42
N VAL A 106 10.39 -12.48 -6.72
CA VAL A 106 9.05 -12.39 -6.12
C VAL A 106 8.72 -13.71 -5.41
N THR A 107 7.71 -13.73 -4.56
CA THR A 107 7.25 -14.99 -3.99
C THR A 107 6.15 -15.62 -4.85
N GLU A 108 5.97 -16.93 -4.75
CA GLU A 108 4.94 -17.65 -5.50
C GLU A 108 3.53 -17.32 -5.02
N MET A 109 3.38 -16.75 -3.82
CA MET A 109 2.07 -16.40 -3.24
C MET A 109 1.67 -14.93 -3.47
N GLU A 110 2.34 -14.23 -4.39
CA GLU A 110 2.03 -12.84 -4.68
C GLU A 110 0.69 -12.67 -5.40
N HIS A 111 0.02 -11.56 -5.11
CA HIS A 111 -1.06 -11.09 -5.97
C HIS A 111 -0.50 -10.68 -7.35
N HIS A 112 -1.28 -10.84 -8.42
CA HIS A 112 -0.87 -10.47 -9.78
C HIS A 112 -0.33 -9.03 -9.89
N ALA A 113 -0.84 -8.11 -9.05
CA ALA A 113 -0.34 -6.73 -8.99
C ALA A 113 1.15 -6.65 -8.62
N ASN A 114 1.68 -7.65 -7.91
CA ASN A 114 3.10 -7.73 -7.53
C ASN A 114 3.88 -8.82 -8.32
N ILE A 115 3.35 -9.24 -9.46
CA ILE A 115 4.03 -10.14 -10.40
C ILE A 115 4.13 -9.47 -11.77
N VAL A 116 3.00 -9.10 -12.36
CA VAL A 116 2.91 -8.63 -13.75
C VAL A 116 3.78 -7.41 -14.05
N PRO A 117 3.83 -6.35 -13.21
CA PRO A 117 4.70 -5.21 -13.46
C PRO A 117 6.19 -5.59 -13.57
N TRP A 118 6.62 -6.56 -12.78
CA TRP A 118 7.99 -7.07 -12.79
C TRP A 118 8.28 -7.94 -14.01
N GLN A 119 7.34 -8.78 -14.45
CA GLN A 119 7.45 -9.51 -15.72
C GLN A 119 7.64 -8.55 -16.88
N MET A 120 6.77 -7.55 -16.99
CA MET A 120 6.84 -6.54 -18.05
C MET A 120 8.15 -5.74 -18.00
N LEU A 121 8.66 -5.42 -16.80
CA LEU A 121 9.94 -4.74 -16.64
C LEU A 121 11.09 -5.64 -17.08
N CYS A 122 11.12 -6.89 -16.65
CA CYS A 122 12.15 -7.86 -17.04
C CYS A 122 12.21 -8.06 -18.56
N GLU A 123 11.04 -8.19 -19.20
CA GLU A 123 10.96 -8.30 -20.67
C GLU A 123 11.56 -7.07 -21.38
N ARG A 124 11.24 -5.85 -20.89
CA ARG A 124 11.77 -4.62 -21.51
C ARG A 124 13.27 -4.42 -21.28
N LYS A 125 13.77 -4.82 -20.11
CA LYS A 125 15.14 -4.55 -19.67
C LYS A 125 16.12 -5.70 -19.95
N GLY A 126 15.63 -6.88 -20.37
CA GLY A 126 16.47 -8.08 -20.46
C GLY A 126 16.88 -8.64 -19.10
N ALA A 127 16.12 -8.33 -18.05
CA ALA A 127 16.31 -8.84 -16.70
C ALA A 127 15.58 -10.19 -16.51
N VAL A 128 15.83 -10.86 -15.39
CA VAL A 128 15.28 -12.18 -15.09
C VAL A 128 14.35 -12.13 -13.88
N LEU A 129 13.12 -12.60 -14.02
CA LEU A 129 12.21 -12.79 -12.89
C LEU A 129 12.43 -14.15 -12.26
N LYS A 130 12.69 -14.16 -10.95
CA LYS A 130 12.81 -15.38 -10.13
C LYS A 130 11.65 -15.49 -9.16
N VAL A 131 11.34 -16.72 -8.76
CA VAL A 131 10.22 -16.99 -7.84
C VAL A 131 10.72 -17.79 -6.65
N LEU A 132 10.42 -17.32 -5.43
CA LEU A 132 10.62 -18.07 -4.19
C LEU A 132 9.35 -18.89 -3.93
N PRO A 133 9.45 -20.24 -3.92
CA PRO A 133 8.29 -21.11 -3.72
C PRO A 133 7.81 -21.10 -2.25
N PHE A 134 6.63 -21.65 -2.04
CA PHE A 134 6.12 -22.01 -0.72
C PHE A 134 5.92 -23.53 -0.58
N ASN A 135 5.86 -24.00 0.65
CA ASN A 135 5.71 -25.43 0.96
C ASN A 135 4.22 -25.83 1.06
N ASP A 136 3.94 -27.12 1.25
CA ASP A 136 2.59 -27.68 1.39
C ASP A 136 1.79 -27.11 2.58
N LYS A 137 2.45 -26.41 3.51
CA LYS A 137 1.79 -25.71 4.63
C LYS A 137 1.39 -24.28 4.28
N GLY A 138 1.71 -23.81 3.08
CA GLY A 138 1.48 -22.43 2.66
C GLY A 138 2.46 -21.43 3.29
N GLU A 139 3.68 -21.88 3.63
CA GLU A 139 4.75 -21.04 4.18
C GLU A 139 5.87 -20.89 3.14
N LEU A 140 6.49 -19.72 3.04
CA LEU A 140 7.62 -19.51 2.13
C LEU A 140 8.77 -20.48 2.42
N ASP A 141 9.31 -21.12 1.41
CA ASP A 141 10.47 -22.01 1.55
C ASP A 141 11.77 -21.20 1.63
N LEU A 142 12.07 -20.71 2.83
CA LEU A 142 13.28 -19.93 3.07
C LEU A 142 14.58 -20.72 2.93
N SER A 143 14.54 -22.05 2.80
CA SER A 143 15.73 -22.86 2.58
C SER A 143 16.35 -22.59 1.19
N GLN A 144 15.53 -22.19 0.23
CA GLN A 144 15.97 -21.85 -1.13
C GLN A 144 16.41 -20.39 -1.27
N LEU A 145 16.11 -19.54 -0.27
CA LEU A 145 16.30 -18.10 -0.37
C LEU A 145 17.78 -17.72 -0.62
N ASP A 146 18.73 -18.35 0.08
CA ASP A 146 20.16 -18.03 -0.09
C ASP A 146 20.68 -18.42 -1.49
N THR A 147 20.08 -19.42 -2.12
CA THR A 147 20.39 -19.81 -3.51
C THR A 147 19.77 -18.82 -4.53
N LEU A 148 18.60 -18.30 -4.23
CA LEU A 148 17.89 -17.37 -5.10
C LEU A 148 18.42 -15.94 -4.99
N LEU A 149 18.89 -15.52 -3.79
CA LEU A 149 19.46 -14.19 -3.53
C LEU A 149 20.92 -14.12 -4.03
N THR A 150 21.09 -14.09 -5.34
CA THR A 150 22.41 -13.86 -5.97
C THR A 150 22.76 -12.37 -5.94
N PRO A 151 24.04 -11.98 -6.15
CA PRO A 151 24.43 -10.56 -6.25
C PRO A 151 23.76 -9.79 -7.40
N ARG A 152 23.12 -10.49 -8.34
CA ARG A 152 22.33 -9.88 -9.43
C ARG A 152 20.91 -9.52 -9.04
N VAL A 153 20.40 -10.02 -7.92
CA VAL A 153 19.07 -9.62 -7.43
C VAL A 153 19.13 -8.16 -6.96
N LYS A 154 18.37 -7.29 -7.60
CA LYS A 154 18.29 -5.86 -7.29
C LYS A 154 17.02 -5.47 -6.55
N LEU A 155 15.96 -6.25 -6.74
CA LEU A 155 14.67 -6.01 -6.11
C LEU A 155 14.04 -7.32 -5.67
N VAL A 156 13.39 -7.28 -4.51
CA VAL A 156 12.56 -8.38 -4.00
C VAL A 156 11.15 -7.83 -3.74
N GLY A 157 10.14 -8.47 -4.32
CA GLY A 157 8.72 -8.21 -4.05
C GLY A 157 8.13 -9.30 -3.15
N VAL A 158 7.51 -8.92 -2.02
CA VAL A 158 6.92 -9.88 -1.09
C VAL A 158 5.61 -9.36 -0.51
N ALA A 159 4.55 -10.18 -0.53
CA ALA A 159 3.32 -9.92 0.22
C ALA A 159 3.55 -10.13 1.72
N TYR A 160 3.15 -9.17 2.54
CA TYR A 160 3.25 -9.33 4.00
C TYR A 160 2.25 -10.38 4.50
N VAL A 161 1.02 -10.30 4.00
CA VAL A 161 -0.04 -11.28 4.25
C VAL A 161 -0.59 -11.75 2.92
N SER A 162 -0.61 -13.06 2.70
CA SER A 162 -1.19 -13.62 1.48
C SER A 162 -2.68 -13.36 1.40
N ASN A 163 -3.16 -12.83 0.27
CA ASN A 163 -4.57 -12.60 0.01
C ASN A 163 -5.39 -13.89 -0.17
N VAL A 164 -4.73 -15.00 -0.48
CA VAL A 164 -5.37 -16.30 -0.71
C VAL A 164 -5.29 -17.19 0.52
N LEU A 165 -4.09 -17.31 1.11
CA LEU A 165 -3.80 -18.24 2.20
C LEU A 165 -3.97 -17.60 3.58
N GLY A 166 -3.91 -16.26 3.69
CA GLY A 166 -3.88 -15.56 4.98
C GLY A 166 -2.56 -15.74 5.74
N THR A 167 -1.59 -16.41 5.17
CA THR A 167 -0.26 -16.61 5.77
C THR A 167 0.42 -15.26 5.97
N VAL A 168 0.92 -15.03 7.19
CA VAL A 168 1.78 -13.88 7.52
C VAL A 168 3.22 -14.27 7.21
N ASN A 169 3.82 -13.65 6.22
CA ASN A 169 5.17 -13.96 5.77
C ASN A 169 6.24 -13.35 6.70
N PRO A 170 7.40 -14.01 6.85
CA PRO A 170 8.52 -13.54 7.67
C PRO A 170 9.31 -12.43 6.95
N VAL A 171 8.62 -11.32 6.59
CA VAL A 171 9.17 -10.25 5.74
C VAL A 171 10.43 -9.61 6.32
N LYS A 172 10.51 -9.47 7.66
CA LYS A 172 11.69 -8.89 8.31
C LYS A 172 12.96 -9.73 8.10
N GLU A 173 12.84 -11.06 8.14
CA GLU A 173 13.96 -11.95 7.86
C GLU A 173 14.36 -11.86 6.39
N LEU A 174 13.38 -11.86 5.48
CA LEU A 174 13.61 -11.74 4.05
C LEU A 174 14.29 -10.41 3.70
N ILE A 175 13.80 -9.29 4.25
CA ILE A 175 14.42 -7.96 4.09
C ILE A 175 15.89 -7.99 4.52
N GLY A 176 16.17 -8.51 5.73
CA GLY A 176 17.53 -8.59 6.24
C GLY A 176 18.46 -9.44 5.37
N ARG A 177 17.96 -10.52 4.74
CA ARG A 177 18.73 -11.33 3.79
C ARG A 177 18.95 -10.60 2.46
N ALA A 178 17.93 -9.93 1.92
CA ALA A 178 18.00 -9.16 0.67
C ALA A 178 18.98 -7.98 0.82
N HIS A 179 18.94 -7.25 1.92
CA HIS A 179 19.83 -6.12 2.20
C HIS A 179 21.31 -6.54 2.29
N ARG A 180 21.62 -7.77 2.74
CA ARG A 180 23.03 -8.25 2.76
C ARG A 180 23.67 -8.32 1.37
N ILE A 181 22.88 -8.46 0.32
CA ILE A 181 23.37 -8.47 -1.07
C ILE A 181 23.12 -7.13 -1.78
N GLY A 182 22.60 -6.12 -1.07
CA GLY A 182 22.29 -4.79 -1.61
C GLY A 182 20.98 -4.70 -2.39
N ALA A 183 20.13 -5.74 -2.37
CA ALA A 183 18.83 -5.72 -3.01
C ALA A 183 17.83 -4.87 -2.24
N LYS A 184 16.98 -4.12 -2.94
CA LYS A 184 15.85 -3.37 -2.39
C LYS A 184 14.63 -4.28 -2.18
N VAL A 185 13.81 -3.97 -1.19
CA VAL A 185 12.62 -4.79 -0.87
C VAL A 185 11.35 -3.95 -0.93
N LEU A 186 10.42 -4.41 -1.77
CA LEU A 186 9.04 -3.93 -1.80
C LEU A 186 8.16 -4.89 -1.00
N VAL A 187 7.45 -4.36 -0.02
CA VAL A 187 6.46 -5.11 0.77
C VAL A 187 5.06 -4.74 0.31
N ASP A 188 4.32 -5.72 -0.24
CA ASP A 188 2.89 -5.57 -0.47
C ASP A 188 2.13 -5.74 0.85
N GLY A 189 1.66 -4.63 1.39
CA GLY A 189 0.91 -4.55 2.64
C GLY A 189 -0.60 -4.53 2.47
N ALA A 190 -1.14 -4.81 1.27
CA ALA A 190 -2.57 -4.68 0.96
C ALA A 190 -3.46 -5.44 1.95
N GLN A 191 -3.08 -6.67 2.32
CA GLN A 191 -3.84 -7.48 3.29
C GLN A 191 -3.30 -7.36 4.73
N ALA A 192 -2.20 -6.67 4.95
CA ALA A 192 -1.59 -6.58 6.28
C ALA A 192 -2.13 -5.37 7.07
N VAL A 193 -2.25 -4.22 6.43
CA VAL A 193 -2.46 -2.92 7.10
C VAL A 193 -3.77 -2.84 7.90
N GLN A 194 -4.81 -3.55 7.51
CA GLN A 194 -6.09 -3.61 8.20
C GLN A 194 -6.15 -4.65 9.31
N HIS A 195 -5.17 -5.56 9.42
CA HIS A 195 -5.22 -6.70 10.31
C HIS A 195 -4.11 -6.73 11.37
N ILE A 196 -2.94 -6.19 11.04
CA ILE A 196 -1.78 -6.19 11.93
C ILE A 196 -1.13 -4.79 12.00
N PRO A 197 -0.59 -4.39 13.16
CA PRO A 197 0.17 -3.15 13.29
C PRO A 197 1.39 -3.16 12.35
N ILE A 198 1.55 -2.08 11.59
CA ILE A 198 2.67 -1.90 10.67
C ILE A 198 3.65 -0.87 11.24
N ASP A 199 4.92 -1.23 11.23
CA ASP A 199 6.03 -0.32 11.55
C ASP A 199 7.07 -0.43 10.43
N VAL A 200 7.01 0.48 9.47
CA VAL A 200 7.87 0.42 8.28
C VAL A 200 9.34 0.68 8.61
N GLN A 201 9.63 1.45 9.69
CA GLN A 201 10.99 1.67 10.14
C GLN A 201 11.56 0.41 10.80
N ALA A 202 10.77 -0.27 11.67
CA ALA A 202 11.21 -1.51 12.29
C ALA A 202 11.35 -2.67 11.30
N LEU A 203 10.57 -2.66 10.21
CA LEU A 203 10.69 -3.61 9.10
C LEU A 203 11.93 -3.33 8.24
N ASP A 204 12.34 -2.06 8.13
CA ASP A 204 13.44 -1.59 7.27
C ASP A 204 13.19 -1.89 5.77
N CYS A 205 11.93 -1.85 5.31
CA CYS A 205 11.62 -2.04 3.91
C CYS A 205 11.86 -0.76 3.11
N ASP A 206 12.31 -0.90 1.85
CA ASP A 206 12.59 0.24 0.96
C ASP A 206 11.32 0.81 0.37
N PHE A 207 10.35 -0.04 0.04
CA PHE A 207 9.05 0.35 -0.51
C PHE A 207 7.93 -0.43 0.17
N SER A 208 6.78 0.24 0.39
CA SER A 208 5.58 -0.43 0.89
C SER A 208 4.35 0.05 0.14
N GLY A 209 3.68 -0.84 -0.58
CA GLY A 209 2.42 -0.58 -1.26
C GLY A 209 1.23 -0.82 -0.33
N LYS A 210 0.27 0.16 -0.24
CA LYS A 210 -0.89 0.10 0.66
C LYS A 210 -2.08 0.86 0.11
N GLU A 211 -3.27 0.38 0.42
CA GLU A 211 -4.52 1.11 0.25
C GLU A 211 -4.95 1.72 1.60
N ILE A 212 -4.44 2.92 1.93
CA ILE A 212 -4.63 3.54 3.26
C ILE A 212 -5.74 4.60 3.29
N LEU A 213 -6.39 4.88 2.18
CA LEU A 213 -7.33 6.00 2.06
C LEU A 213 -8.44 6.01 3.13
N GLN A 214 -8.87 4.84 3.60
CA GLN A 214 -9.96 4.72 4.58
C GLN A 214 -9.57 5.21 5.98
N GLN A 215 -8.39 4.84 6.48
CA GLN A 215 -8.00 5.17 7.85
C GLN A 215 -7.66 6.66 8.02
N ALA A 216 -6.97 7.25 7.03
CA ALA A 216 -6.63 8.67 7.06
C ALA A 216 -7.88 9.58 7.09
N LEU A 217 -8.98 9.17 6.44
CA LEU A 217 -10.24 9.91 6.45
C LEU A 217 -11.02 9.77 7.76
N LEU A 218 -10.87 8.67 8.50
CA LEU A 218 -11.51 8.47 9.79
C LEU A 218 -10.89 9.36 10.87
N ASP A 219 -9.57 9.54 10.82
CA ASP A 219 -8.80 10.28 11.83
C ASP A 219 -8.59 11.75 11.45
N ALA A 220 -9.04 12.17 10.25
CA ALA A 220 -8.93 13.56 9.82
C ALA A 220 -9.72 14.52 10.77
N PRO A 221 -9.14 15.63 11.20
CA PRO A 221 -9.82 16.58 12.08
C PRO A 221 -11.11 17.06 11.42
N LYS A 222 -12.16 17.26 12.24
CA LYS A 222 -13.40 17.88 11.76
C LYS A 222 -13.06 19.24 11.22
N PHE A 223 -13.36 19.53 9.97
CA PHE A 223 -13.16 20.85 9.40
C PHE A 223 -14.01 21.86 10.15
N GLY A 224 -13.34 22.75 10.84
CA GLY A 224 -13.79 24.05 11.33
C GLY A 224 -15.21 24.17 11.90
N ASN A 225 -15.34 23.96 13.21
CA ASN A 225 -16.43 24.57 13.98
C ASN A 225 -15.92 25.60 15.03
N ASP A 226 -14.63 25.99 14.99
CA ASP A 226 -14.05 26.82 16.05
C ASP A 226 -13.86 28.30 15.69
N LYS A 227 -14.64 28.82 14.74
CA LYS A 227 -14.62 30.28 14.41
C LYS A 227 -15.99 30.88 14.13
N GLU A 228 -17.05 30.45 14.83
CA GLU A 228 -18.32 31.19 14.84
C GLU A 228 -18.65 31.86 16.19
N GLU A 229 -17.69 31.96 17.11
CA GLU A 229 -17.87 32.70 18.35
C GLU A 229 -16.79 33.78 18.56
N ALA A 230 -16.63 34.68 17.62
CA ALA A 230 -15.96 35.95 17.86
C ALA A 230 -16.33 36.97 16.79
N ASP A 231 -17.57 37.47 16.86
CA ASP A 231 -17.97 38.81 16.41
C ASP A 231 -19.46 39.03 16.81
N GLU A 232 -19.67 39.40 18.05
CA GLU A 232 -20.73 40.29 18.50
C GLU A 232 -20.13 41.58 19.08
#